data_1fffdc3e05a1f170fe82ead45deb5211
#
_entry.id   1fffdc3e05a1f170fe82ead45deb5211
#
_cell.length_a   1.000
_cell.length_b   1.000
_cell.length_c   1.000
_cell.angle_alpha   90.00
_cell.angle_beta   90.00
_cell.angle_gamma   90.00
#
_symmetry.space_group_name_H-M   'P 1'
#
loop_
_entity.id
_entity.type
_entity.pdbx_description
1 polymer ?
#
loop_
_entity_poly.entity_id
_entity_poly.type
_entity_poly.pdbx_seq_one_letter_code
_entity_poly.pdbx_strand_id
1 'polypeptide(L)'
;LGDAVLELVVTDYLFQHYSEPEGILTSWRAALVNTISNAESGKELGYEALIRMSKGEKHGSDRARRQILANAYEAVIGSIYLERGYDDAAAFIQKYTIVKLDKILAEGSWRDPKSHLQEISQQVDSATPVYKVLSEEGPDHDKVFTLGAYVNDTLMGKGIGSSKQSAQQEAAKAALK
;
A
#
# COMPACT_ATOMS: atom_id res chain seq x y z
N LEU A 1 -0.64 15.77 11.87
CA LEU A 1 -1.82 15.63 12.73
C LEU A 1 -2.87 14.75 12.05
N GLY A 2 -3.26 15.04 10.79
CA GLY A 2 -4.28 14.27 10.07
C GLY A 2 -3.89 12.80 9.87
N ASP A 3 -2.63 12.52 9.58
CA ASP A 3 -2.06 11.18 9.53
C ASP A 3 -2.26 10.43 10.88
N ALA A 4 -1.88 11.04 12.00
CA ALA A 4 -2.07 10.46 13.32
C ALA A 4 -3.56 10.20 13.66
N VAL A 5 -4.46 11.10 13.26
CA VAL A 5 -5.91 10.92 13.44
C VAL A 5 -6.43 9.78 12.59
N LEU A 6 -5.98 9.69 11.32
CA LEU A 6 -6.33 8.61 10.41
C LEU A 6 -5.89 7.24 10.97
N GLU A 7 -4.63 7.13 11.41
CA GLU A 7 -4.12 5.91 12.03
C GLU A 7 -4.88 5.53 13.30
N LEU A 8 -5.17 6.49 14.16
CA LEU A 8 -5.92 6.26 15.41
C LEU A 8 -7.32 5.71 15.12
N VAL A 9 -8.08 6.38 14.26
CA VAL A 9 -9.46 5.97 13.92
C VAL A 9 -9.51 4.59 13.27
N VAL A 10 -8.61 4.32 12.32
CA VAL A 10 -8.56 3.00 11.67
C VAL A 10 -8.15 1.92 12.66
N THR A 11 -7.18 2.19 13.54
CA THR A 11 -6.76 1.25 14.59
C THR A 11 -7.90 0.94 15.55
N ASP A 12 -8.58 1.96 16.04
CA ASP A 12 -9.71 1.83 16.96
C ASP A 12 -10.85 1.02 16.32
N TYR A 13 -11.19 1.33 15.08
CA TYR A 13 -12.20 0.58 14.33
C TYR A 13 -11.84 -0.90 14.20
N LEU A 14 -10.62 -1.21 13.77
CA LEU A 14 -10.17 -2.60 13.60
C LEU A 14 -10.17 -3.35 14.93
N PHE A 15 -9.70 -2.73 16.01
CA PHE A 15 -9.66 -3.32 17.33
C PHE A 15 -11.06 -3.63 17.88
N GLN A 16 -12.05 -2.77 17.62
CA GLN A 16 -13.42 -2.96 18.12
C GLN A 16 -14.23 -3.97 17.31
N HIS A 17 -13.95 -4.13 16.01
CA HIS A 17 -14.81 -4.91 15.11
C HIS A 17 -14.24 -6.28 14.74
N TYR A 18 -12.94 -6.54 15.01
CA TYR A 18 -12.29 -7.78 14.61
C TYR A 18 -11.48 -8.38 15.76
N SER A 19 -11.48 -9.73 15.83
CA SER A 19 -10.74 -10.50 16.86
C SER A 19 -9.49 -11.17 16.29
N GLU A 20 -8.95 -10.63 15.20
CA GLU A 20 -7.76 -11.15 14.56
C GLU A 20 -6.48 -10.83 15.38
N PRO A 21 -5.41 -11.64 15.23
CA PRO A 21 -4.12 -11.34 15.86
C PRO A 21 -3.58 -9.96 15.48
N GLU A 22 -2.84 -9.34 16.41
CA GLU A 22 -2.25 -7.99 16.24
C GLU A 22 -1.52 -7.80 14.90
N GLY A 23 -0.71 -8.78 14.47
CA GLY A 23 0.02 -8.72 13.21
C GLY A 23 -0.89 -8.63 11.98
N ILE A 24 -2.05 -9.29 12.03
CA ILE A 24 -3.07 -9.24 10.96
C ILE A 24 -3.74 -7.86 10.94
N LEU A 25 -4.20 -7.36 12.10
CA LEU A 25 -4.81 -6.04 12.21
C LEU A 25 -3.84 -4.93 11.78
N THR A 26 -2.56 -5.05 12.12
CA THR A 26 -1.50 -4.14 11.67
C THR A 26 -1.32 -4.16 10.15
N SER A 27 -1.39 -5.34 9.53
CA SER A 27 -1.31 -5.47 8.07
C SER A 27 -2.53 -4.87 7.37
N TRP A 28 -3.74 -5.05 7.91
CA TRP A 28 -4.97 -4.45 7.39
C TRP A 28 -4.94 -2.93 7.51
N ARG A 29 -4.49 -2.40 8.66
CA ARG A 29 -4.27 -0.96 8.82
C ARG A 29 -3.30 -0.43 7.76
N ALA A 30 -2.14 -1.05 7.61
CA ALA A 30 -1.14 -0.63 6.63
C ALA A 30 -1.69 -0.65 5.18
N ALA A 31 -2.58 -1.59 4.85
CA ALA A 31 -3.25 -1.62 3.56
C ALA A 31 -4.25 -0.47 3.37
N LEU A 32 -4.94 -0.05 4.45
CA LEU A 32 -5.91 1.03 4.41
C LEU A 32 -5.27 2.43 4.36
N VAL A 33 -4.17 2.66 5.12
CA VAL A 33 -3.63 4.02 5.36
C VAL A 33 -2.31 4.30 4.63
N ASN A 34 -1.96 3.52 3.61
CA ASN A 34 -0.77 3.81 2.81
C ASN A 34 -1.00 4.94 1.80
N THR A 35 0.11 5.49 1.28
CA THR A 35 0.09 6.58 0.28
C THR A 35 -0.80 6.30 -0.93
N ILE A 36 -0.88 5.05 -1.39
CA ILE A 36 -1.70 4.69 -2.57
C ILE A 36 -3.18 4.82 -2.21
N SER A 37 -3.61 4.21 -1.11
CA SER A 37 -4.99 4.24 -0.64
C SER A 37 -5.46 5.67 -0.32
N ASN A 38 -4.61 6.46 0.37
CA ASN A 38 -4.91 7.86 0.68
C ASN A 38 -5.03 8.72 -0.59
N ALA A 39 -4.14 8.53 -1.57
CA ALA A 39 -4.20 9.23 -2.84
C ALA A 39 -5.45 8.86 -3.66
N GLU A 40 -5.86 7.60 -3.66
CA GLU A 40 -7.11 7.15 -4.28
C GLU A 40 -8.31 7.82 -3.64
N SER A 41 -8.38 7.89 -2.31
CA SER A 41 -9.44 8.62 -1.59
C SER A 41 -9.47 10.10 -1.96
N GLY A 42 -8.30 10.75 -2.02
CA GLY A 42 -8.19 12.14 -2.46
C GLY A 42 -8.64 12.35 -3.92
N LYS A 43 -8.35 11.40 -4.80
CA LYS A 43 -8.79 11.44 -6.20
C LYS A 43 -10.31 11.23 -6.33
N GLU A 44 -10.87 10.27 -5.62
CA GLU A 44 -12.33 10.02 -5.58
C GLU A 44 -13.10 11.24 -5.07
N LEU A 45 -12.51 12.02 -4.16
CA LEU A 45 -13.04 13.27 -3.64
C LEU A 45 -12.80 14.49 -4.57
N GLY A 46 -12.14 14.30 -5.71
CA GLY A 46 -11.90 15.34 -6.69
C GLY A 46 -10.79 16.34 -6.31
N TYR A 47 -9.92 16.01 -5.37
CA TYR A 47 -8.87 16.93 -4.88
C TYR A 47 -7.86 17.32 -5.97
N GLU A 48 -7.66 16.49 -6.99
CA GLU A 48 -6.79 16.79 -8.14
C GLU A 48 -7.14 18.13 -8.80
N ALA A 49 -8.43 18.45 -8.90
CA ALA A 49 -8.93 19.69 -9.50
C ALA A 49 -8.82 20.90 -8.55
N LEU A 50 -8.73 20.67 -7.24
CA LEU A 50 -8.79 21.70 -6.20
C LEU A 50 -7.42 22.12 -5.67
N ILE A 51 -6.43 21.20 -5.73
CA ILE A 51 -5.09 21.46 -5.20
C ILE A 51 -4.36 22.49 -6.09
N ARG A 52 -3.84 23.54 -5.44
CA ARG A 52 -2.95 24.51 -6.10
C ARG A 52 -1.54 23.96 -6.15
N MET A 53 -1.09 23.55 -7.32
CA MET A 53 0.25 23.05 -7.57
C MET A 53 1.06 24.05 -8.39
N SER A 54 2.37 24.11 -8.13
CA SER A 54 3.32 24.82 -8.99
C SER A 54 3.39 24.18 -10.40
N LYS A 55 3.96 24.92 -11.38
CA LYS A 55 4.16 24.34 -12.73
C LYS A 55 5.03 23.08 -12.70
N GLY A 56 6.05 23.03 -11.86
CA GLY A 56 6.93 21.88 -11.71
C GLY A 56 6.21 20.65 -11.14
N GLU A 57 5.37 20.83 -10.12
CA GLU A 57 4.58 19.74 -9.51
C GLU A 57 3.53 19.18 -10.47
N LYS A 58 2.91 20.03 -11.30
CA LYS A 58 1.96 19.61 -12.35
C LYS A 58 2.57 18.68 -13.40
N HIS A 59 3.87 18.87 -13.68
CA HIS A 59 4.63 18.04 -14.62
C HIS A 59 5.49 16.97 -13.91
N GLY A 60 5.33 16.83 -12.60
CA GLY A 60 6.03 15.84 -11.80
C GLY A 60 5.64 14.39 -12.14
N SER A 61 6.43 13.44 -11.64
CA SER A 61 6.14 12.01 -11.81
C SER A 61 4.81 11.62 -11.14
N ASP A 62 4.20 10.53 -11.61
CA ASP A 62 2.98 9.98 -11.01
C ASP A 62 3.15 9.65 -9.52
N ARG A 63 4.35 9.28 -9.12
CA ARG A 63 4.69 9.08 -7.71
C ARG A 63 4.60 10.38 -6.90
N ALA A 64 5.15 11.48 -7.44
CA ALA A 64 5.08 12.78 -6.78
C ALA A 64 3.63 13.28 -6.68
N ARG A 65 2.84 13.13 -7.74
CA ARG A 65 1.42 13.49 -7.73
C ARG A 65 0.60 12.68 -6.73
N ARG A 66 0.84 11.37 -6.63
CA ARG A 66 0.20 10.53 -5.60
C ARG A 66 0.55 11.00 -4.21
N GLN A 67 1.81 11.34 -3.93
CA GLN A 67 2.22 11.86 -2.62
C GLN A 67 1.48 13.15 -2.26
N ILE A 68 1.34 14.07 -3.21
CA ILE A 68 0.60 15.33 -3.00
C ILE A 68 -0.87 15.07 -2.67
N LEU A 69 -1.52 14.15 -3.39
CA LEU A 69 -2.92 13.78 -3.13
C LEU A 69 -3.11 13.12 -1.76
N ALA A 70 -2.20 12.20 -1.39
CA ALA A 70 -2.23 11.57 -0.08
C ALA A 70 -2.06 12.59 1.04
N ASN A 71 -1.08 13.48 0.93
CA ASN A 71 -0.86 14.55 1.91
C ASN A 71 -2.08 15.50 2.02
N ALA A 72 -2.73 15.80 0.89
CA ALA A 72 -3.94 16.62 0.89
C ALA A 72 -5.11 15.93 1.59
N TYR A 73 -5.27 14.63 1.37
CA TYR A 73 -6.29 13.84 2.07
C TYR A 73 -6.09 13.86 3.59
N GLU A 74 -4.86 13.62 4.03
CA GLU A 74 -4.49 13.70 5.45
C GLU A 74 -4.69 15.12 6.02
N ALA A 75 -4.33 16.16 5.26
CA ALA A 75 -4.53 17.55 5.67
C ALA A 75 -6.02 17.89 5.88
N VAL A 76 -6.90 17.38 5.03
CA VAL A 76 -8.36 17.55 5.20
C VAL A 76 -8.85 16.84 6.47
N ILE A 77 -8.40 15.62 6.75
CA ILE A 77 -8.72 14.91 7.99
C ILE A 77 -8.27 15.74 9.20
N GLY A 78 -7.04 16.26 9.15
CA GLY A 78 -6.51 17.13 10.22
C GLY A 78 -7.35 18.39 10.44
N SER A 79 -7.83 19.00 9.37
CA SER A 79 -8.69 20.18 9.42
C SER A 79 -10.07 19.86 10.01
N ILE A 80 -10.70 18.75 9.63
CA ILE A 80 -11.97 18.29 10.21
C ILE A 80 -11.80 18.03 11.71
N TYR A 81 -10.73 17.35 12.09
CA TYR A 81 -10.44 17.07 13.50
C TYR A 81 -10.28 18.35 14.34
N LEU A 82 -9.54 19.35 13.84
CA LEU A 82 -9.33 20.61 14.54
C LEU A 82 -10.61 21.42 14.69
N GLU A 83 -11.48 21.41 13.70
CA GLU A 83 -12.68 22.24 13.66
C GLU A 83 -13.89 21.56 14.31
N ARG A 84 -14.01 20.24 14.19
CA ARG A 84 -15.20 19.45 14.55
C ARG A 84 -14.94 18.31 15.53
N GLY A 85 -13.69 18.02 15.81
CA GLY A 85 -13.30 16.98 16.76
C GLY A 85 -13.25 15.58 16.17
N TYR A 86 -13.10 14.61 17.08
CA TYR A 86 -12.84 13.21 16.74
C TYR A 86 -14.00 12.55 15.98
N ASP A 87 -15.24 12.75 16.42
CA ASP A 87 -16.40 12.02 15.89
C ASP A 87 -16.65 12.35 14.41
N ASP A 88 -16.54 13.62 14.02
CA ASP A 88 -16.69 14.05 12.62
C ASP A 88 -15.52 13.55 11.75
N ALA A 89 -14.30 13.58 12.28
CA ALA A 89 -13.14 13.00 11.61
C ALA A 89 -13.29 11.48 11.43
N ALA A 90 -13.76 10.78 12.46
CA ALA A 90 -14.02 9.33 12.40
C ALA A 90 -15.09 8.99 11.37
N ALA A 91 -16.20 9.74 11.34
CA ALA A 91 -17.26 9.55 10.34
C ALA A 91 -16.74 9.76 8.90
N PHE A 92 -15.89 10.76 8.68
CA PHE A 92 -15.25 10.99 7.38
C PHE A 92 -14.33 9.83 6.99
N ILE A 93 -13.49 9.36 7.91
CA ILE A 93 -12.55 8.25 7.69
C ILE A 93 -13.32 6.95 7.43
N GLN A 94 -14.39 6.67 8.18
CA GLN A 94 -15.23 5.49 7.93
C GLN A 94 -15.80 5.50 6.51
N LYS A 95 -16.31 6.64 6.07
CA LYS A 95 -16.93 6.79 4.76
C LYS A 95 -15.97 6.63 3.59
N TYR A 96 -14.73 7.09 3.70
CA TYR A 96 -13.81 7.21 2.55
C TYR A 96 -12.57 6.33 2.64
N THR A 97 -12.24 5.81 3.82
CA THR A 97 -11.10 4.89 4.01
C THR A 97 -11.58 3.50 4.42
N ILE A 98 -12.30 3.38 5.54
CA ILE A 98 -12.66 2.06 6.11
C ILE A 98 -13.59 1.29 5.19
N VAL A 99 -14.46 1.94 4.45
CA VAL A 99 -15.34 1.30 3.44
C VAL A 99 -14.58 0.44 2.43
N LYS A 100 -13.28 0.67 2.23
CA LYS A 100 -12.43 -0.10 1.31
C LYS A 100 -11.95 -1.43 1.90
N LEU A 101 -12.13 -1.64 3.21
CA LEU A 101 -11.61 -2.82 3.91
C LEU A 101 -12.14 -4.13 3.32
N ASP A 102 -13.45 -4.25 3.11
CA ASP A 102 -14.05 -5.47 2.58
C ASP A 102 -13.44 -5.89 1.24
N LYS A 103 -13.19 -4.91 0.37
CA LYS A 103 -12.53 -5.14 -0.92
C LYS A 103 -11.09 -5.60 -0.72
N ILE A 104 -10.33 -4.93 0.14
CA ILE A 104 -8.93 -5.27 0.47
C ILE A 104 -8.84 -6.70 1.02
N LEU A 105 -9.77 -7.09 1.88
CA LEU A 105 -9.83 -8.44 2.46
C LEU A 105 -10.17 -9.50 1.40
N ALA A 106 -11.18 -9.24 0.58
CA ALA A 106 -11.61 -10.15 -0.49
C ALA A 106 -10.51 -10.38 -1.55
N GLU A 107 -9.76 -9.35 -1.88
CA GLU A 107 -8.64 -9.42 -2.83
C GLU A 107 -7.35 -9.99 -2.22
N GLY A 108 -7.25 -10.08 -0.88
CA GLY A 108 -6.03 -10.47 -0.18
C GLY A 108 -4.85 -9.50 -0.37
N SER A 109 -5.13 -8.29 -0.87
CA SER A 109 -4.11 -7.27 -1.22
C SER A 109 -3.39 -6.67 -0.01
N TRP A 110 -3.85 -6.97 1.21
CA TRP A 110 -3.23 -6.58 2.47
C TRP A 110 -2.01 -7.44 2.84
N ARG A 111 -1.85 -8.62 2.24
CA ARG A 111 -0.74 -9.52 2.52
C ARG A 111 0.51 -9.03 1.79
N ASP A 112 1.64 -8.98 2.51
CA ASP A 112 2.94 -8.81 1.85
C ASP A 112 3.22 -10.02 0.94
N PRO A 113 3.39 -9.83 -0.37
CA PRO A 113 3.52 -10.95 -1.30
C PRO A 113 4.70 -11.87 -1.01
N LYS A 114 5.82 -11.33 -0.50
CA LYS A 114 7.01 -12.13 -0.17
C LYS A 114 6.75 -13.00 1.06
N SER A 115 6.15 -12.43 2.10
CA SER A 115 5.78 -13.15 3.32
C SER A 115 4.76 -14.24 3.00
N HIS A 116 3.75 -13.92 2.20
CA HIS A 116 2.73 -14.87 1.78
C HIS A 116 3.30 -16.04 0.95
N LEU A 117 4.19 -15.74 -0.02
CA LEU A 117 4.87 -16.79 -0.78
C LEU A 117 5.74 -17.67 0.13
N GLN A 118 6.42 -17.06 1.11
CA GLN A 118 7.23 -17.81 2.07
C GLN A 118 6.37 -18.74 2.94
N GLU A 119 5.23 -18.28 3.44
CA GLU A 119 4.30 -19.10 4.24
C GLU A 119 3.80 -20.30 3.43
N ILE A 120 3.35 -20.08 2.20
CA ILE A 120 2.86 -21.16 1.33
C ILE A 120 3.99 -22.14 0.99
N SER A 121 5.16 -21.65 0.59
CA SER A 121 6.28 -22.50 0.22
C SER A 121 6.77 -23.33 1.41
N GLN A 122 6.74 -22.77 2.62
CA GLN A 122 7.09 -23.50 3.83
C GLN A 122 6.06 -24.59 4.17
N GLN A 123 4.77 -24.31 3.97
CA GLN A 123 3.70 -25.26 4.24
C GLN A 123 3.66 -26.43 3.22
N VAL A 124 3.87 -26.13 1.94
CA VAL A 124 3.73 -27.12 0.86
C VAL A 124 5.03 -27.89 0.63
N ASP A 125 6.14 -27.18 0.53
CA ASP A 125 7.42 -27.73 0.07
C ASP A 125 8.50 -27.77 1.16
N SER A 126 8.21 -27.26 2.37
CA SER A 126 9.19 -27.03 3.44
C SER A 126 10.41 -26.22 2.97
N ALA A 127 10.18 -25.29 2.02
CA ALA A 127 11.20 -24.53 1.32
C ALA A 127 11.05 -23.02 1.58
N THR A 128 12.19 -22.32 1.49
CA THR A 128 12.20 -20.86 1.56
C THR A 128 12.41 -20.28 0.16
N PRO A 129 11.57 -19.36 -0.32
CA PRO A 129 11.76 -18.73 -1.63
C PRO A 129 13.06 -17.96 -1.74
N VAL A 130 13.75 -18.09 -2.84
CA VAL A 130 14.99 -17.37 -3.17
C VAL A 130 14.73 -16.44 -4.36
N TYR A 131 15.24 -15.21 -4.27
CA TYR A 131 15.09 -14.22 -5.35
C TYR A 131 16.42 -14.03 -6.07
N LYS A 132 16.44 -14.30 -7.39
CA LYS A 132 17.63 -14.15 -8.22
C LYS A 132 17.43 -13.02 -9.23
N VAL A 133 18.44 -12.17 -9.41
CA VAL A 133 18.43 -11.13 -10.45
C VAL A 133 18.59 -11.82 -11.81
N LEU A 134 17.68 -11.56 -12.72
CA LEU A 134 17.67 -12.08 -14.07
C LEU A 134 18.27 -11.07 -15.07
N SER A 135 17.92 -9.77 -14.93
CA SER A 135 18.53 -8.68 -15.68
C SER A 135 18.53 -7.38 -14.87
N GLU A 136 19.49 -6.50 -15.20
CA GLU A 136 19.56 -5.11 -14.77
C GLU A 136 19.76 -4.26 -16.02
N GLU A 137 18.84 -3.37 -16.33
CA GLU A 137 18.83 -2.58 -17.56
C GLU A 137 18.63 -1.08 -17.24
N GLY A 138 19.15 -0.21 -18.12
CA GLY A 138 19.04 1.24 -18.01
C GLY A 138 20.21 1.90 -17.26
N PRO A 139 20.27 3.25 -17.31
CA PRO A 139 21.30 4.04 -16.63
C PRO A 139 21.06 4.02 -15.11
N ASP A 140 22.08 4.36 -14.33
CA ASP A 140 22.04 4.26 -12.86
C ASP A 140 20.88 5.04 -12.19
N HIS A 141 20.46 6.15 -12.80
CA HIS A 141 19.35 6.98 -12.30
C HIS A 141 17.95 6.52 -12.73
N ASP A 142 17.87 5.53 -13.66
CA ASP A 142 16.61 4.96 -14.18
C ASP A 142 16.78 3.45 -14.44
N LYS A 143 17.37 2.77 -13.47
CA LYS A 143 17.65 1.33 -13.57
C LYS A 143 16.39 0.50 -13.37
N VAL A 144 16.19 -0.46 -14.24
CA VAL A 144 15.09 -1.44 -14.18
C VAL A 144 15.67 -2.80 -13.83
N PHE A 145 15.12 -3.43 -12.82
CA PHE A 145 15.51 -4.76 -12.35
C PHE A 145 14.45 -5.79 -12.72
N THR A 146 14.86 -6.91 -13.28
CA THR A 146 14.02 -8.10 -13.44
C THR A 146 14.52 -9.17 -12.49
N LEU A 147 13.65 -9.67 -11.61
CA LEU A 147 13.95 -10.75 -10.67
C LEU A 147 13.01 -11.93 -10.87
N GLY A 148 13.54 -13.11 -10.57
CA GLY A 148 12.76 -14.35 -10.47
C GLY A 148 12.62 -14.79 -9.03
N ALA A 149 11.42 -15.22 -8.63
CA ALA A 149 11.16 -15.93 -7.38
C ALA A 149 11.27 -17.44 -7.64
N TYR A 150 12.10 -18.12 -6.86
CA TYR A 150 12.38 -19.55 -6.98
C TYR A 150 12.00 -20.28 -5.71
N VAL A 151 11.37 -21.43 -5.83
CA VAL A 151 11.13 -22.41 -4.76
C VAL A 151 11.72 -23.73 -5.21
N ASN A 152 12.61 -24.33 -4.41
CA ASN A 152 13.34 -25.56 -4.77
C ASN A 152 13.97 -25.52 -6.17
N ASP A 153 14.67 -24.38 -6.47
CA ASP A 153 15.30 -24.08 -7.78
C ASP A 153 14.32 -23.96 -8.97
N THR A 154 13.02 -24.13 -8.76
CA THR A 154 12.01 -23.92 -9.78
C THR A 154 11.60 -22.46 -9.83
N LEU A 155 11.59 -21.84 -11.02
CA LEU A 155 11.12 -20.47 -11.22
C LEU A 155 9.58 -20.43 -11.09
N MET A 156 9.07 -19.81 -10.03
CA MET A 156 7.64 -19.68 -9.76
C MET A 156 7.04 -18.40 -10.36
N GLY A 157 7.81 -17.30 -10.40
CA GLY A 157 7.33 -16.04 -10.94
C GLY A 157 8.45 -15.06 -11.26
N LYS A 158 8.16 -14.11 -12.17
CA LYS A 158 9.08 -13.02 -12.53
C LYS A 158 8.45 -11.68 -12.20
N GLY A 159 9.26 -10.72 -11.73
CA GLY A 159 8.83 -9.36 -11.43
C GLY A 159 9.82 -8.32 -11.93
N ILE A 160 9.29 -7.17 -12.33
CA ILE A 160 10.05 -6.04 -12.82
C ILE A 160 9.81 -4.85 -11.89
N GLY A 161 10.86 -4.08 -11.60
CA GLY A 161 10.75 -2.91 -10.74
C GLY A 161 11.92 -1.95 -10.86
N SER A 162 11.73 -0.72 -10.40
CA SER A 162 12.78 0.32 -10.34
C SER A 162 13.79 0.11 -9.21
N SER A 163 13.60 -0.91 -8.40
CA SER A 163 14.55 -1.36 -7.37
C SER A 163 14.48 -2.87 -7.23
N LYS A 164 15.55 -3.49 -6.69
CA LYS A 164 15.54 -4.93 -6.40
C LYS A 164 14.40 -5.33 -5.48
N GLN A 165 14.07 -4.47 -4.50
CA GLN A 165 12.97 -4.73 -3.57
C GLN A 165 11.61 -4.72 -4.27
N SER A 166 11.33 -3.72 -5.12
CA SER A 166 10.07 -3.68 -5.87
C SER A 166 9.93 -4.84 -6.86
N ALA A 167 11.02 -5.21 -7.54
CA ALA A 167 11.03 -6.36 -8.44
C ALA A 167 10.83 -7.70 -7.71
N GLN A 168 11.35 -7.85 -6.47
CA GLN A 168 11.07 -9.02 -5.62
C GLN A 168 9.60 -9.12 -5.25
N GLN A 169 8.96 -8.01 -4.88
CA GLN A 169 7.53 -7.98 -4.56
C GLN A 169 6.67 -8.40 -5.76
N GLU A 170 6.99 -7.88 -6.94
CA GLU A 170 6.26 -8.26 -8.16
C GLU A 170 6.55 -9.71 -8.59
N ALA A 171 7.76 -10.22 -8.36
CA ALA A 171 8.08 -11.63 -8.62
C ALA A 171 7.30 -12.57 -7.67
N ALA A 172 7.19 -12.21 -6.38
CA ALA A 172 6.39 -12.95 -5.42
C ALA A 172 4.89 -12.93 -5.77
N LYS A 173 4.35 -11.76 -6.16
CA LYS A 173 2.97 -11.65 -6.65
C LYS A 173 2.69 -12.55 -7.87
N ALA A 174 3.65 -12.62 -8.80
CA ALA A 174 3.50 -13.46 -9.98
C ALA A 174 3.55 -14.96 -9.63
N ALA A 175 4.33 -15.34 -8.61
CA ALA A 175 4.43 -16.71 -8.11
C ALA A 175 3.18 -17.20 -7.37
N LEU A 176 2.36 -16.27 -6.85
CA LEU A 176 1.12 -16.55 -6.10
C LEU A 176 -0.12 -16.70 -6.99
N LYS A 177 0.01 -16.48 -8.30
CA LYS A 177 -1.08 -16.65 -9.30
C LYS A 177 -1.09 -18.05 -9.86
#